data_e8a9a2913d159316e0135823f51b7a45
#
_entry.id   e8a9a2913d159316e0135823f51b7a45
#
_cell.length_a   1.000
_cell.length_b   1.000
_cell.length_c   1.000
_cell.angle_alpha   90.00
_cell.angle_beta   90.00
_cell.angle_gamma   90.00
#
_symmetry.space_group_name_H-M   'P 1'
#
loop_
_entity.id
_entity.type
_entity.pdbx_description
1 polymer ?
#
loop_
_entity_poly.entity_id
_entity_poly.type
_entity_poly.pdbx_seq_one_letter_code
_entity_poly.pdbx_strand_id
1 'polypeptide(L)'
;VGVHGLKHDGKLFISEFSFAHQAVRINHYLKTWESVGFVSPSMHRNLEWIHALNIEYDTSTFDTDPFEPQPNGIGTIFPVTIAGPSGRTGYVELPYTLPQDFTLFILMKEKNIDVWKKKLDWIAEKGGMALVITHPDYMSGTGSTSLEEYPIALYEELLAYIKETYRGQYWHPLPREMARFWRGRGADKSGKVQTNLWGTQQTPVNSLSRV
;
A
#
# COMPACT_ATOMS: atom_id res chain seq x y z
N VAL A 1 -4.46 -6.49 -11.66
CA VAL A 1 -5.54 -7.15 -10.90
C VAL A 1 -4.89 -8.01 -9.83
N GLY A 2 -5.43 -8.01 -8.61
CA GLY A 2 -5.07 -8.88 -7.50
C GLY A 2 -6.27 -9.73 -7.07
N VAL A 3 -6.04 -10.78 -6.29
CA VAL A 3 -7.12 -11.58 -5.67
C VAL A 3 -7.39 -11.05 -4.27
N HIS A 4 -8.68 -10.92 -3.92
CA HIS A 4 -9.15 -10.42 -2.62
C HIS A 4 -9.86 -11.51 -1.82
N GLY A 5 -9.23 -12.70 -1.71
CA GLY A 5 -9.82 -13.86 -1.06
C GLY A 5 -10.95 -14.49 -1.89
N LEU A 6 -11.62 -15.49 -1.31
CA LEU A 6 -12.79 -16.16 -1.93
C LEU A 6 -14.12 -15.59 -1.44
N LYS A 7 -14.14 -15.05 -0.23
CA LYS A 7 -15.30 -14.47 0.45
C LYS A 7 -14.85 -13.34 1.36
N HIS A 8 -15.69 -12.35 1.53
CA HIS A 8 -15.48 -11.24 2.46
C HIS A 8 -16.25 -11.49 3.76
N ASP A 9 -15.94 -12.60 4.46
CA ASP A 9 -16.66 -13.05 5.65
C ASP A 9 -15.79 -13.12 6.92
N GLY A 10 -14.56 -12.58 6.85
CA GLY A 10 -13.57 -12.58 7.95
C GLY A 10 -13.00 -13.94 8.31
N LYS A 11 -13.32 -15.02 7.55
CA LYS A 11 -12.99 -16.39 7.94
C LYS A 11 -11.71 -16.94 7.30
N LEU A 12 -11.07 -16.20 6.43
CA LEU A 12 -9.88 -16.70 5.72
C LEU A 12 -8.74 -17.07 6.68
N PHE A 13 -8.52 -16.27 7.72
CA PHE A 13 -7.41 -16.43 8.66
C PHE A 13 -7.81 -17.01 10.04
N ILE A 14 -8.92 -17.77 10.14
CA ILE A 14 -9.34 -18.41 11.39
C ILE A 14 -8.32 -19.43 11.89
N SER A 15 -7.71 -20.19 10.96
CA SER A 15 -6.68 -21.18 11.25
C SER A 15 -5.79 -21.42 10.02
N GLU A 16 -4.58 -21.89 10.26
CA GLU A 16 -3.65 -22.28 9.18
C GLU A 16 -4.26 -23.33 8.26
N PHE A 17 -4.95 -24.32 8.82
CA PHE A 17 -5.65 -25.36 8.05
C PHE A 17 -6.73 -24.75 7.12
N SER A 18 -7.56 -23.84 7.66
CA SER A 18 -8.59 -23.15 6.87
C SER A 18 -7.96 -22.33 5.76
N PHE A 19 -6.89 -21.59 6.05
CA PHE A 19 -6.16 -20.81 5.07
C PHE A 19 -5.57 -21.69 3.97
N ALA A 20 -4.84 -22.73 4.34
CA ALA A 20 -4.21 -23.65 3.39
C ALA A 20 -5.23 -24.31 2.45
N HIS A 21 -6.39 -24.71 2.97
CA HIS A 21 -7.49 -25.27 2.16
C HIS A 21 -8.03 -24.24 1.15
N GLN A 22 -8.22 -22.98 1.56
CA GLN A 22 -8.68 -21.91 0.67
C GLN A 22 -7.59 -21.45 -0.30
N ALA A 23 -6.33 -21.51 0.09
CA ALA A 23 -5.18 -21.13 -0.74
C ALA A 23 -5.12 -21.94 -2.06
N VAL A 24 -5.53 -23.19 -2.05
CA VAL A 24 -5.62 -24.01 -3.29
C VAL A 24 -6.52 -23.36 -4.32
N ARG A 25 -7.70 -22.89 -3.91
CA ARG A 25 -8.65 -22.21 -4.81
C ARG A 25 -8.20 -20.80 -5.17
N ILE A 26 -7.61 -20.06 -4.23
CA ILE A 26 -7.04 -18.74 -4.51
C ILE A 26 -5.94 -18.86 -5.56
N ASN A 27 -5.05 -19.84 -5.43
CA ASN A 27 -3.98 -20.11 -6.40
C ASN A 27 -4.52 -20.50 -7.78
N HIS A 28 -5.65 -21.21 -7.83
CA HIS A 28 -6.34 -21.48 -9.10
C HIS A 28 -6.75 -20.18 -9.80
N TYR A 29 -7.36 -19.21 -9.07
CA TYR A 29 -7.76 -17.92 -9.65
C TYR A 29 -6.55 -17.05 -9.98
N LEU A 30 -5.51 -17.02 -9.14
CA LEU A 30 -4.26 -16.32 -9.45
C LEU A 30 -3.71 -16.79 -10.81
N LYS A 31 -3.66 -18.12 -11.03
CA LYS A 31 -3.22 -18.70 -12.30
C LYS A 31 -4.17 -18.38 -13.46
N THR A 32 -5.47 -18.54 -13.27
CA THR A 32 -6.47 -18.35 -14.34
C THR A 32 -6.53 -16.91 -14.83
N TRP A 33 -6.31 -15.94 -13.92
CA TRP A 33 -6.36 -14.52 -14.24
C TRP A 33 -4.98 -13.91 -14.48
N GLU A 34 -3.92 -14.72 -14.51
CA GLU A 34 -2.53 -14.26 -14.62
C GLU A 34 -2.21 -13.16 -13.60
N SER A 35 -2.79 -13.30 -12.41
CA SER A 35 -2.63 -12.36 -11.31
C SER A 35 -1.50 -12.80 -10.39
N VAL A 36 -0.71 -11.84 -9.92
CA VAL A 36 0.45 -12.08 -9.05
C VAL A 36 0.35 -11.36 -7.72
N GLY A 37 -0.82 -10.80 -7.41
CA GLY A 37 -1.05 -10.02 -6.21
C GLY A 37 -2.21 -10.50 -5.37
N PHE A 38 -2.12 -10.24 -4.08
CA PHE A 38 -3.14 -10.55 -3.11
C PHE A 38 -3.38 -9.35 -2.19
N VAL A 39 -4.61 -9.23 -1.70
CA VAL A 39 -4.98 -8.39 -0.56
C VAL A 39 -6.03 -9.13 0.25
N SER A 40 -5.85 -9.14 1.56
CA SER A 40 -6.74 -9.86 2.46
C SER A 40 -8.08 -9.14 2.66
N PRO A 41 -9.20 -9.87 2.66
CA PRO A 41 -10.47 -9.31 3.09
C PRO A 41 -10.40 -8.83 4.55
N SER A 42 -10.98 -7.64 4.79
CA SER A 42 -11.04 -7.03 6.13
C SER A 42 -9.68 -6.86 6.81
N MET A 43 -8.59 -6.82 6.06
CA MET A 43 -7.22 -6.64 6.55
C MET A 43 -6.77 -7.66 7.62
N HIS A 44 -7.50 -8.75 7.83
CA HIS A 44 -7.02 -9.87 8.62
C HIS A 44 -5.86 -10.55 7.93
N ARG A 45 -4.78 -10.86 8.64
CA ARG A 45 -3.58 -11.39 8.02
C ARG A 45 -2.78 -12.33 8.91
N ASN A 46 -2.02 -13.17 8.25
CA ASN A 46 -0.87 -13.87 8.81
C ASN A 46 0.17 -14.00 7.69
N LEU A 47 1.26 -13.25 7.79
CA LEU A 47 2.27 -13.14 6.74
C LEU A 47 2.97 -14.48 6.45
N GLU A 48 3.05 -15.38 7.45
CA GLU A 48 3.61 -16.72 7.25
C GLU A 48 2.67 -17.59 6.42
N TRP A 49 1.36 -17.57 6.70
CA TRP A 49 0.42 -18.39 5.94
C TRP A 49 0.28 -17.92 4.48
N ILE A 50 0.42 -16.63 4.24
CA ILE A 50 0.36 -16.02 2.89
C ILE A 50 1.42 -16.65 1.96
N HIS A 51 2.51 -17.24 2.46
CA HIS A 51 3.46 -18.00 1.65
C HIS A 51 2.85 -19.22 0.94
N ALA A 52 1.67 -19.67 1.31
CA ALA A 52 0.96 -20.72 0.56
C ALA A 52 0.34 -20.21 -0.75
N LEU A 53 0.34 -18.90 -0.99
CA LEU A 53 -0.15 -18.29 -2.22
C LEU A 53 0.97 -18.11 -3.24
N ASN A 54 0.63 -18.29 -4.52
CA ASN A 54 1.55 -18.08 -5.65
C ASN A 54 1.54 -16.62 -6.09
N ILE A 55 2.10 -15.74 -5.26
CA ILE A 55 2.09 -14.30 -5.46
C ILE A 55 3.49 -13.69 -5.55
N GLU A 56 3.59 -12.53 -6.17
CA GLU A 56 4.78 -11.68 -6.15
C GLU A 56 4.69 -10.60 -5.06
N TYR A 57 3.47 -10.14 -4.76
CA TYR A 57 3.21 -9.11 -3.75
C TYR A 57 1.91 -9.33 -2.99
N ASP A 58 1.88 -8.81 -1.78
CA ASP A 58 0.71 -8.69 -0.92
C ASP A 58 0.54 -7.24 -0.47
N THR A 59 -0.69 -6.83 -0.18
CA THR A 59 -1.02 -5.49 0.34
C THR A 59 -1.94 -5.58 1.55
N SER A 60 -1.74 -6.60 2.39
CA SER A 60 -2.61 -6.87 3.55
C SER A 60 -2.12 -6.23 4.85
N THR A 61 -1.07 -5.37 4.78
CA THR A 61 -0.56 -4.64 5.94
C THR A 61 -0.63 -3.12 5.76
N PHE A 62 -0.21 -2.42 6.78
CA PHE A 62 -0.13 -0.97 6.83
C PHE A 62 1.11 -0.54 7.62
N ASP A 63 1.50 0.73 7.48
CA ASP A 63 2.57 1.29 8.30
C ASP A 63 2.13 1.44 9.76
N THR A 64 1.02 2.13 10.00
CA THR A 64 0.39 2.30 11.32
C THR A 64 -1.09 2.68 11.14
N ASP A 65 -2.00 1.91 11.71
CA ASP A 65 -3.42 2.22 11.77
C ASP A 65 -4.05 1.56 13.01
N PRO A 66 -4.38 2.33 14.07
CA PRO A 66 -4.94 1.79 15.32
C PRO A 66 -6.39 1.32 15.18
N PHE A 67 -7.08 1.62 14.07
CA PHE A 67 -8.47 1.25 13.85
C PHE A 67 -8.64 -0.10 13.14
N GLU A 68 -7.54 -0.70 12.71
CA GLU A 68 -7.58 -2.02 12.10
C GLU A 68 -7.85 -3.13 13.12
N PRO A 69 -8.56 -4.22 12.75
CA PRO A 69 -8.81 -5.35 13.63
C PRO A 69 -7.55 -5.99 14.22
N GLN A 70 -6.45 -5.94 13.48
CA GLN A 70 -5.11 -6.30 13.93
C GLN A 70 -4.23 -5.06 13.88
N PRO A 71 -4.15 -4.25 14.97
CA PRO A 71 -3.56 -2.91 14.94
C PRO A 71 -2.03 -2.87 14.78
N ASN A 72 -1.36 -4.04 14.83
CA ASN A 72 0.08 -4.13 14.68
C ASN A 72 0.49 -3.92 13.22
N GLY A 73 0.80 -2.68 12.84
CA GLY A 73 1.35 -2.32 11.54
C GLY A 73 2.78 -2.84 11.36
N ILE A 74 3.27 -2.76 10.13
CA ILE A 74 4.64 -3.17 9.79
C ILE A 74 5.68 -2.09 10.14
N GLY A 75 5.24 -0.88 10.50
CA GLY A 75 6.07 0.22 11.01
C GLY A 75 6.97 0.86 9.95
N THR A 76 6.64 0.76 8.68
CA THR A 76 7.42 1.39 7.61
C THR A 76 6.54 1.87 6.46
N ILE A 77 6.99 2.95 5.80
CA ILE A 77 6.37 3.49 4.59
C ILE A 77 7.05 2.97 3.31
N PHE A 78 7.87 1.96 3.43
CA PHE A 78 8.55 1.32 2.29
C PHE A 78 8.06 -0.10 2.09
N PRO A 79 8.14 -0.65 0.86
CA PRO A 79 7.91 -2.07 0.64
C PRO A 79 8.85 -2.92 1.50
N VAL A 80 8.40 -4.11 1.89
CA VAL A 80 9.20 -5.05 2.70
C VAL A 80 9.26 -6.41 2.01
N THR A 81 10.43 -7.00 1.94
CA THR A 81 10.56 -8.38 1.47
C THR A 81 10.26 -9.34 2.61
N ILE A 82 9.18 -10.11 2.48
CA ILE A 82 8.86 -11.20 3.39
C ILE A 82 9.58 -12.45 2.86
N ALA A 83 10.61 -12.88 3.59
CA ALA A 83 11.41 -14.04 3.19
C ALA A 83 10.56 -15.31 3.23
N GLY A 84 10.65 -16.12 2.20
CA GLY A 84 9.95 -17.41 2.18
C GLY A 84 10.59 -18.41 3.17
N PRO A 85 9.83 -19.41 3.62
CA PRO A 85 10.38 -20.53 4.37
C PRO A 85 11.48 -21.21 3.56
N SER A 86 12.39 -21.93 4.23
CA SER A 86 13.62 -22.50 3.68
C SER A 86 13.50 -22.97 2.23
N GLY A 87 14.23 -22.31 1.32
CA GLY A 87 14.29 -22.65 -0.10
C GLY A 87 13.15 -22.14 -0.98
N ARG A 88 12.17 -21.41 -0.44
CA ARG A 88 11.12 -20.76 -1.22
C ARG A 88 11.42 -19.28 -1.47
N THR A 89 11.05 -18.80 -2.64
CA THR A 89 11.02 -17.36 -2.92
C THR A 89 9.93 -16.71 -2.07
N GLY A 90 10.27 -15.64 -1.38
CA GLY A 90 9.30 -14.83 -0.64
C GLY A 90 8.47 -13.93 -1.56
N TYR A 91 7.70 -13.06 -0.96
CA TYR A 91 6.92 -12.05 -1.66
C TYR A 91 7.26 -10.64 -1.13
N VAL A 92 6.81 -9.61 -1.82
CA VAL A 92 6.95 -8.23 -1.37
C VAL A 92 5.65 -7.77 -0.75
N GLU A 93 5.72 -7.34 0.49
CA GLU A 93 4.63 -6.66 1.18
C GLU A 93 4.66 -5.18 0.83
N LEU A 94 3.53 -4.66 0.38
CA LEU A 94 3.31 -3.24 0.06
C LEU A 94 2.30 -2.68 1.06
N PRO A 95 2.75 -2.16 2.22
CA PRO A 95 1.82 -1.66 3.23
C PRO A 95 1.03 -0.46 2.71
N TYR A 96 -0.25 -0.34 3.03
CA TYR A 96 -0.89 0.94 2.85
C TYR A 96 -0.35 1.94 3.89
N THR A 97 -0.19 3.18 3.48
CA THR A 97 0.52 4.20 4.25
C THR A 97 -0.29 5.47 4.43
N LEU A 98 -1.38 5.62 3.67
CA LEU A 98 -2.40 6.62 3.92
C LEU A 98 -3.59 5.95 4.62
N PRO A 99 -4.18 6.57 5.64
CA PRO A 99 -5.38 6.03 6.28
C PRO A 99 -6.45 5.69 5.25
N GLN A 100 -7.17 4.59 5.44
CA GLN A 100 -8.25 4.19 4.57
C GLN A 100 -9.36 5.26 4.56
N ASP A 101 -10.09 5.35 3.47
CA ASP A 101 -11.29 6.19 3.36
C ASP A 101 -12.32 5.83 4.43
N PHE A 102 -12.52 4.53 4.70
CA PHE A 102 -13.37 4.06 5.79
C PHE A 102 -12.96 4.65 7.14
N THR A 103 -11.67 4.59 7.47
CA THR A 103 -11.14 5.15 8.72
C THR A 103 -11.41 6.65 8.81
N LEU A 104 -11.06 7.42 7.77
CA LEU A 104 -11.19 8.88 7.82
C LEU A 104 -12.64 9.35 7.77
N PHE A 105 -13.41 8.87 6.80
CA PHE A 105 -14.70 9.49 6.47
C PHE A 105 -15.87 8.78 7.14
N ILE A 106 -15.75 7.47 7.40
CA ILE A 106 -16.84 6.71 8.03
C ILE A 106 -16.68 6.63 9.54
N LEU A 107 -15.47 6.30 10.05
CA LEU A 107 -15.24 6.20 11.49
C LEU A 107 -14.98 7.57 12.13
N MET A 108 -13.99 8.31 11.64
CA MET A 108 -13.57 9.59 12.23
C MET A 108 -14.47 10.76 11.79
N LYS A 109 -15.29 10.59 10.74
CA LYS A 109 -16.17 11.62 10.19
C LYS A 109 -15.43 12.90 9.75
N GLU A 110 -14.20 12.76 9.26
CA GLU A 110 -13.46 13.88 8.69
C GLU A 110 -14.24 14.52 7.53
N LYS A 111 -14.14 15.85 7.40
CA LYS A 111 -14.89 16.63 6.39
C LYS A 111 -14.01 17.15 5.26
N ASN A 112 -12.72 16.90 5.32
CA ASN A 112 -11.72 17.31 4.35
C ASN A 112 -10.60 16.26 4.27
N ILE A 113 -9.64 16.47 3.39
CA ILE A 113 -8.53 15.55 3.16
C ILE A 113 -7.21 15.98 3.85
N ASP A 114 -7.28 16.83 4.87
CA ASP A 114 -6.07 17.37 5.50
C ASP A 114 -5.18 16.29 6.12
N VAL A 115 -5.77 15.23 6.66
CA VAL A 115 -5.01 14.08 7.20
C VAL A 115 -4.24 13.39 6.07
N TRP A 116 -4.89 13.15 4.93
CA TRP A 116 -4.23 12.58 3.76
C TRP A 116 -3.11 13.49 3.23
N LYS A 117 -3.36 14.80 3.09
CA LYS A 117 -2.34 15.77 2.63
C LYS A 117 -1.12 15.75 3.52
N LYS A 118 -1.30 15.92 4.84
CA LYS A 118 -0.20 15.93 5.81
C LYS A 118 0.62 14.65 5.79
N LYS A 119 -0.05 13.50 5.74
CA LYS A 119 0.65 12.20 5.70
C LYS A 119 1.38 12.00 4.38
N LEU A 120 0.76 12.38 3.26
CA LEU A 120 1.36 12.29 1.92
C LEU A 120 2.59 13.19 1.80
N ASP A 121 2.52 14.44 2.28
CA ASP A 121 3.62 15.37 2.27
C ASP A 121 4.82 14.83 3.07
N TRP A 122 4.53 14.26 4.24
CA TRP A 122 5.56 13.61 5.04
C TRP A 122 6.16 12.38 4.35
N ILE A 123 5.34 11.53 3.69
CA ILE A 123 5.82 10.38 2.92
C ILE A 123 6.71 10.85 1.77
N ALA A 124 6.30 11.90 1.05
CA ALA A 124 7.08 12.48 -0.04
C ALA A 124 8.43 13.03 0.44
N GLU A 125 8.44 13.75 1.57
CA GLU A 125 9.69 14.24 2.19
C GLU A 125 10.65 13.09 2.51
N LYS A 126 10.13 11.94 2.96
CA LYS A 126 10.94 10.75 3.31
C LYS A 126 11.26 9.87 2.10
N GLY A 127 10.74 10.17 0.91
CA GLY A 127 10.91 9.34 -0.29
C GLY A 127 10.26 7.96 -0.17
N GLY A 128 9.18 7.87 0.59
CA GLY A 128 8.44 6.64 0.85
C GLY A 128 7.43 6.29 -0.25
N MET A 129 6.70 5.22 -0.04
CA MET A 129 5.60 4.77 -0.89
C MET A 129 4.28 5.28 -0.31
N ALA A 130 3.49 6.00 -1.10
CA ALA A 130 2.11 6.33 -0.77
C ALA A 130 1.18 5.28 -1.39
N LEU A 131 0.49 4.53 -0.54
CA LEU A 131 -0.55 3.59 -0.93
C LEU A 131 -1.80 3.86 -0.07
N VAL A 132 -2.95 4.00 -0.72
CA VAL A 132 -4.24 4.21 -0.08
C VAL A 132 -5.21 3.11 -0.48
N ILE A 133 -6.01 2.64 0.47
CA ILE A 133 -7.14 1.75 0.21
C ILE A 133 -8.40 2.61 0.21
N THR A 134 -9.21 2.49 -0.83
CA THR A 134 -10.50 3.17 -0.96
C THR A 134 -11.57 2.17 -1.38
N HIS A 135 -12.80 2.46 -0.98
CA HIS A 135 -13.95 1.58 -1.19
C HIS A 135 -15.04 2.35 -1.95
N PRO A 136 -15.30 1.99 -3.21
CA PRO A 136 -16.37 2.63 -3.99
C PRO A 136 -17.74 2.56 -3.31
N ASP A 137 -17.99 1.52 -2.50
CA ASP A 137 -19.25 1.32 -1.76
C ASP A 137 -19.53 2.42 -0.73
N TYR A 138 -18.51 3.16 -0.28
CA TYR A 138 -18.65 4.29 0.64
C TYR A 138 -18.67 5.65 -0.09
N MET A 139 -18.47 5.67 -1.41
CA MET A 139 -18.40 6.92 -2.19
C MET A 139 -19.77 7.32 -2.71
N SER A 140 -20.25 8.52 -2.36
CA SER A 140 -21.48 9.10 -2.90
C SER A 140 -21.17 10.15 -3.96
N GLY A 141 -21.72 9.98 -5.15
CA GLY A 141 -21.66 10.95 -6.25
C GLY A 141 -22.85 11.90 -6.31
N THR A 142 -23.86 11.73 -5.46
CA THR A 142 -25.13 12.47 -5.54
C THR A 142 -25.21 13.70 -4.65
N GLY A 143 -24.17 13.97 -3.85
CA GLY A 143 -24.16 15.06 -2.88
C GLY A 143 -24.99 14.81 -1.60
N SER A 144 -25.79 13.73 -1.57
CA SER A 144 -26.47 13.24 -0.37
C SER A 144 -25.67 12.04 0.16
N THR A 145 -25.18 12.13 1.39
CA THR A 145 -24.42 11.06 2.02
C THR A 145 -25.23 10.44 3.16
N SER A 146 -25.33 9.14 3.17
CA SER A 146 -25.78 8.39 4.34
C SER A 146 -24.69 8.40 5.43
N LEU A 147 -24.96 7.79 6.60
CA LEU A 147 -23.94 7.65 7.65
C LEU A 147 -22.76 6.77 7.23
N GLU A 148 -22.97 5.92 6.22
CA GLU A 148 -22.01 4.96 5.70
C GLU A 148 -21.36 5.42 4.39
N GLU A 149 -21.55 6.71 4.00
CA GLU A 149 -21.04 7.26 2.77
C GLU A 149 -20.28 8.56 3.00
N TYR A 150 -19.40 8.90 2.05
CA TYR A 150 -18.72 10.18 1.99
C TYR A 150 -18.73 10.74 0.54
N PRO A 151 -18.64 12.07 0.34
CA PRO A 151 -18.61 12.65 -1.00
C PRO A 151 -17.39 12.17 -1.80
N ILE A 152 -17.61 11.62 -3.00
CA ILE A 152 -16.53 11.21 -3.91
C ILE A 152 -15.55 12.34 -4.21
N ALA A 153 -16.03 13.59 -4.13
CA ALA A 153 -15.22 14.80 -4.32
C ALA A 153 -13.98 14.85 -3.41
N LEU A 154 -14.03 14.23 -2.21
CA LEU A 154 -12.86 14.16 -1.33
C LEU A 154 -11.76 13.26 -1.92
N TYR A 155 -12.12 12.17 -2.57
CA TYR A 155 -11.15 11.33 -3.27
C TYR A 155 -10.61 12.01 -4.53
N GLU A 156 -11.48 12.69 -5.28
CA GLU A 156 -11.07 13.47 -6.45
C GLU A 156 -10.13 14.62 -6.05
N GLU A 157 -10.38 15.29 -4.91
CA GLU A 157 -9.48 16.31 -4.36
C GLU A 157 -8.09 15.74 -4.03
N LEU A 158 -8.01 14.51 -3.45
CA LEU A 158 -6.73 13.86 -3.21
C LEU A 158 -5.96 13.64 -4.52
N LEU A 159 -6.64 13.11 -5.55
CA LEU A 159 -6.00 12.85 -6.84
C LEU A 159 -5.53 14.16 -7.51
N ALA A 160 -6.32 15.22 -7.43
CA ALA A 160 -5.95 16.55 -7.92
C ALA A 160 -4.73 17.10 -7.16
N TYR A 161 -4.74 17.00 -5.83
CA TYR A 161 -3.63 17.43 -4.97
C TYR A 161 -2.32 16.73 -5.34
N ILE A 162 -2.34 15.40 -5.49
CA ILE A 162 -1.16 14.63 -5.92
C ILE A 162 -0.64 15.13 -7.26
N LYS A 163 -1.55 15.24 -8.24
CA LYS A 163 -1.21 15.64 -9.61
C LYS A 163 -0.63 17.06 -9.69
N GLU A 164 -1.15 17.99 -8.91
CA GLU A 164 -0.74 19.39 -8.94
C GLU A 164 0.55 19.63 -8.14
N THR A 165 0.60 19.10 -6.90
CA THR A 165 1.69 19.35 -5.96
C THR A 165 2.96 18.59 -6.38
N TYR A 166 2.82 17.34 -6.85
CA TYR A 166 3.95 16.43 -7.09
C TYR A 166 4.18 16.12 -8.56
N ARG A 167 3.68 16.95 -9.49
CA ARG A 167 3.84 16.75 -10.94
C ARG A 167 5.30 16.50 -11.31
N GLY A 168 5.58 15.32 -11.91
CA GLY A 168 6.91 14.93 -12.35
C GLY A 168 7.88 14.54 -11.22
N GLN A 169 7.41 14.47 -9.98
CA GLN A 169 8.23 14.16 -8.81
C GLN A 169 7.96 12.76 -8.24
N TYR A 170 7.04 12.01 -8.78
CA TYR A 170 6.70 10.66 -8.31
C TYR A 170 6.60 9.67 -9.46
N TRP A 171 6.86 8.43 -9.15
CA TRP A 171 6.59 7.29 -10.00
C TRP A 171 5.26 6.66 -9.57
N HIS A 172 4.36 6.40 -10.53
CA HIS A 172 3.05 5.82 -10.30
C HIS A 172 2.95 4.44 -10.97
N PRO A 173 3.57 3.41 -10.36
CA PRO A 173 3.59 2.07 -10.91
C PRO A 173 2.33 1.28 -10.55
N LEU A 174 2.11 0.19 -11.27
CA LEU A 174 1.26 -0.86 -10.76
C LEU A 174 1.92 -1.57 -9.57
N PRO A 175 1.16 -2.13 -8.61
CA PRO A 175 1.74 -2.84 -7.46
C PRO A 175 2.73 -3.94 -7.84
N ARG A 176 2.46 -4.70 -8.93
CA ARG A 176 3.41 -5.70 -9.45
C ARG A 176 4.74 -5.11 -9.93
N GLU A 177 4.70 -3.90 -10.49
CA GLU A 177 5.91 -3.22 -10.96
C GLU A 177 6.74 -2.71 -9.78
N MET A 178 6.07 -2.16 -8.76
CA MET A 178 6.70 -1.78 -7.51
C MET A 178 7.37 -2.98 -6.83
N ALA A 179 6.69 -4.11 -6.74
CA ALA A 179 7.24 -5.33 -6.13
C ALA A 179 8.47 -5.84 -6.88
N ARG A 180 8.43 -5.86 -8.21
CA ARG A 180 9.56 -6.27 -9.05
C ARG A 180 10.75 -5.33 -8.93
N PHE A 181 10.48 -4.03 -8.93
CA PHE A 181 11.52 -3.01 -8.69
C PHE A 181 12.18 -3.20 -7.32
N TRP A 182 11.38 -3.42 -6.27
CA TRP A 182 11.90 -3.61 -4.92
C TRP A 182 12.77 -4.86 -4.79
N ARG A 183 12.35 -5.97 -5.38
CA ARG A 183 13.15 -7.20 -5.45
C ARG A 183 14.48 -6.99 -6.18
N GLY A 184 14.49 -6.25 -7.28
CA GLY A 184 15.70 -5.95 -8.05
C GLY A 184 16.73 -5.18 -7.23
N ARG A 185 16.32 -4.31 -6.32
CA ARG A 185 17.22 -3.57 -5.41
C ARG A 185 17.93 -4.48 -4.41
N GLY A 186 17.28 -5.55 -3.95
CA GLY A 186 17.86 -6.51 -3.01
C GLY A 186 18.86 -7.48 -3.66
N ALA A 187 18.84 -7.62 -4.97
CA ALA A 187 19.73 -8.50 -5.72
C ALA A 187 21.11 -7.88 -5.98
N ASP A 188 21.24 -6.56 -5.88
CA ASP A 188 22.54 -5.87 -6.02
C ASP A 188 23.33 -5.94 -4.72
N LYS A 189 24.08 -7.05 -4.56
CA LYS A 189 24.92 -7.36 -3.38
C LYS A 189 26.16 -6.49 -3.25
N SER A 190 26.30 -5.37 -3.96
CA SER A 190 27.45 -4.48 -3.92
C SER A 190 27.32 -3.36 -2.88
N GLY A 191 26.73 -3.57 -1.74
CA GLY A 191 26.94 -2.76 -0.49
C GLY A 191 26.92 -1.23 -0.56
N LYS A 192 26.56 -0.63 -1.69
CA LYS A 192 26.42 0.82 -1.85
C LYS A 192 24.95 1.17 -2.00
N VAL A 193 24.39 1.71 -0.93
CA VAL A 193 23.10 2.43 -0.99
C VAL A 193 23.28 3.58 -1.97
N GLN A 194 22.77 3.43 -3.20
CA GLN A 194 22.66 4.58 -4.11
C GLN A 194 21.53 5.48 -3.61
N THR A 195 21.90 6.52 -2.89
CA THR A 195 21.01 7.59 -2.41
C THR A 195 20.64 8.61 -3.50
N ASN A 196 20.94 8.36 -4.77
CA ASN A 196 20.76 9.32 -5.85
C ASN A 196 19.88 8.77 -6.99
N LEU A 197 18.58 8.62 -6.74
CA LEU A 197 17.60 8.40 -7.84
C LEU A 197 16.68 9.61 -8.10
N TRP A 198 16.85 10.68 -7.31
CA TRP A 198 16.21 11.97 -7.59
C TRP A 198 17.31 12.98 -7.81
N GLY A 199 17.58 13.28 -9.09
CA GLY A 199 18.53 14.33 -9.50
C GLY A 199 18.04 15.69 -9.04
N THR A 200 18.38 16.09 -7.83
CA THR A 200 18.40 17.50 -7.44
C THR A 200 19.63 18.13 -8.09
N GLN A 201 19.43 18.90 -9.15
CA GLN A 201 20.41 19.89 -9.56
C GLN A 201 20.59 20.86 -8.37
N GLN A 202 21.68 20.67 -7.63
CA GLN A 202 22.15 21.69 -6.69
C GLN A 202 22.70 22.85 -7.52
N THR A 203 21.98 23.97 -7.51
CA THR A 203 22.54 25.26 -7.89
C THR A 203 23.65 25.60 -6.90
N PRO A 204 24.86 25.98 -7.35
CA PRO A 204 25.94 26.33 -6.44
C PRO A 204 25.59 27.63 -5.74
N VAL A 205 25.56 27.59 -4.40
CA VAL A 205 25.49 28.79 -3.56
C VAL A 205 26.84 29.47 -3.66
N ASN A 206 26.92 30.61 -4.36
CA ASN A 206 28.08 31.49 -4.40
C ASN A 206 28.43 31.96 -2.97
N SER A 207 29.65 31.67 -2.60
CA SER A 207 30.31 32.23 -1.44
C SER A 207 30.37 33.76 -1.53
N LEU A 208 29.62 34.46 -0.72
CA LEU A 208 29.91 35.88 -0.44
C LEU A 208 30.95 35.93 0.67
N SER A 209 32.16 36.32 0.27
CA SER A 209 33.28 36.69 1.07
C SER A 209 32.94 37.91 1.98
N ARG A 210 33.49 37.84 3.18
CA ARG A 210 33.55 38.94 4.17
C ARG A 210 34.20 40.21 3.59
N VAL A 211 33.60 41.32 3.83
CA VAL A 211 34.28 42.56 4.37
C VAL A 211 33.38 43.13 5.48
#